data_406382c10f7bdae08cf6eef94f35370f
#
_entry.id   406382c10f7bdae08cf6eef94f35370f
#
_cell.length_a   1.000
_cell.length_b   1.000
_cell.length_c   1.000
_cell.angle_alpha   90.00
_cell.angle_beta   90.00
_cell.angle_gamma   90.00
#
_symmetry.space_group_name_H-M   'P 1'
#
loop_
_entity.id
_entity.type
_entity.pdbx_description
1 polymer ?
#
loop_
_entity_poly.entity_id
_entity_poly.type
_entity_poly.pdbx_seq_one_letter_code
_entity_poly.pdbx_strand_id
1 'polypeptide(L)'
;MVKMAGQGQPSWLHWWFHSWFNIVQANTDLWAYGVAVLETGIALALIFGFARKLTYIVTIFSGVMIWGIAEGFGGPYSGTSTDIGTAVIYAVVAAALLVLSQYPSSRFSVDYLLEQRVSWWHRVAEFGKHNHPATDEAGPPTRVPPKAQLASTH
;
A
#
# COMPACT_ATOMS: atom_id res chain seq x y z
N MET A 1 -16.63 -14.45 -16.12
CA MET A 1 -15.27 -14.68 -15.61
C MET A 1 -15.24 -15.76 -14.53
N VAL A 2 -15.86 -15.60 -13.34
CA VAL A 2 -15.79 -16.59 -12.23
C VAL A 2 -16.14 -18.04 -12.65
N LYS A 3 -17.17 -18.23 -13.48
CA LYS A 3 -17.53 -19.56 -13.99
C LYS A 3 -16.43 -20.19 -14.85
N MET A 4 -15.75 -19.38 -15.65
CA MET A 4 -14.65 -19.84 -16.51
C MET A 4 -13.41 -20.12 -15.67
N ALA A 5 -13.14 -19.32 -14.65
CA ALA A 5 -12.01 -19.51 -13.72
C ALA A 5 -12.10 -20.85 -12.96
N GLY A 6 -13.30 -21.35 -12.70
CA GLY A 6 -13.51 -22.65 -12.06
C GLY A 6 -13.38 -23.86 -12.97
N GLN A 7 -13.33 -23.66 -14.31
CA GLN A 7 -13.19 -24.79 -15.25
C GLN A 7 -11.76 -25.31 -15.29
N GLY A 8 -11.58 -26.62 -15.19
CA GLY A 8 -10.25 -27.25 -15.20
C GLY A 8 -9.48 -27.16 -13.88
N GLN A 9 -10.11 -26.67 -12.84
CA GLN A 9 -9.51 -26.60 -11.50
C GLN A 9 -9.63 -27.97 -10.78
N PRO A 10 -8.74 -28.25 -9.83
CA PRO A 10 -8.82 -29.46 -9.00
C PRO A 10 -10.16 -29.52 -8.23
N SER A 11 -10.66 -30.76 -8.02
CA SER A 11 -11.97 -30.98 -7.40
C SER A 11 -12.13 -30.36 -6.00
N TRP A 12 -11.04 -30.28 -5.25
CA TRP A 12 -11.05 -29.67 -3.90
C TRP A 12 -11.26 -28.17 -3.91
N LEU A 13 -11.04 -27.48 -5.06
CA LEU A 13 -11.30 -26.04 -5.23
C LEU A 13 -12.70 -25.73 -5.75
N HIS A 14 -13.47 -26.73 -6.21
CA HIS A 14 -14.79 -26.48 -6.81
C HIS A 14 -15.75 -25.77 -5.85
N TRP A 15 -15.69 -26.09 -4.54
CA TRP A 15 -16.52 -25.43 -3.53
C TRP A 15 -16.27 -23.92 -3.47
N TRP A 16 -14.99 -23.50 -3.60
CA TRP A 16 -14.59 -22.08 -3.59
C TRP A 16 -15.25 -21.33 -4.77
N PHE A 17 -15.04 -21.81 -5.99
CA PHE A 17 -15.59 -21.18 -7.18
C PHE A 17 -17.11 -21.21 -7.21
N HIS A 18 -17.74 -22.30 -6.77
CA HIS A 18 -19.17 -22.41 -6.70
C HIS A 18 -19.78 -21.40 -5.69
N SER A 19 -19.17 -21.25 -4.54
CA SER A 19 -19.61 -20.29 -3.53
C SER A 19 -19.51 -18.86 -4.05
N TRP A 20 -18.37 -18.47 -4.60
CA TRP A 20 -18.18 -17.14 -5.16
C TRP A 20 -19.06 -16.88 -6.38
N PHE A 21 -19.25 -17.87 -7.23
CA PHE A 21 -20.16 -17.76 -8.37
C PHE A 21 -21.59 -17.42 -7.91
N ASN A 22 -22.11 -18.12 -6.92
CA ASN A 22 -23.44 -17.86 -6.38
C ASN A 22 -23.56 -16.46 -5.77
N ILE A 23 -22.56 -16.02 -5.00
CA ILE A 23 -22.51 -14.69 -4.40
C ILE A 23 -22.50 -13.59 -5.47
N VAL A 24 -21.63 -13.71 -6.46
CA VAL A 24 -21.50 -12.71 -7.54
C VAL A 24 -22.74 -12.71 -8.45
N GLN A 25 -23.29 -13.88 -8.75
CA GLN A 25 -24.47 -14.01 -9.59
C GLN A 25 -25.73 -13.42 -8.95
N ALA A 26 -25.83 -13.47 -7.62
CA ALA A 26 -26.98 -12.92 -6.90
C ALA A 26 -27.17 -11.41 -7.17
N ASN A 27 -26.10 -10.66 -7.40
CA ASN A 27 -26.17 -9.24 -7.74
C ASN A 27 -24.93 -8.78 -8.53
N THR A 28 -24.86 -9.19 -9.78
CA THR A 28 -23.68 -8.95 -10.65
C THR A 28 -23.37 -7.47 -10.82
N ASP A 29 -24.38 -6.62 -10.95
CA ASP A 29 -24.19 -5.19 -11.14
C ASP A 29 -23.58 -4.53 -9.89
N LEU A 30 -24.05 -4.92 -8.70
CA LEU A 30 -23.47 -4.42 -7.45
C LEU A 30 -21.98 -4.77 -7.34
N TRP A 31 -21.61 -6.00 -7.69
CA TRP A 31 -20.22 -6.44 -7.69
C TRP A 31 -19.37 -5.70 -8.72
N ALA A 32 -19.91 -5.51 -9.94
CA ALA A 32 -19.19 -4.78 -10.99
C ALA A 32 -18.93 -3.32 -10.60
N TYR A 33 -19.95 -2.62 -10.12
CA TYR A 33 -19.79 -1.24 -9.65
C TYR A 33 -18.93 -1.15 -8.40
N GLY A 34 -19.07 -2.08 -7.46
CA GLY A 34 -18.28 -2.14 -6.25
C GLY A 34 -16.78 -2.27 -6.53
N VAL A 35 -16.41 -3.17 -7.42
CA VAL A 35 -15.00 -3.36 -7.85
C VAL A 35 -14.51 -2.10 -8.58
N ALA A 36 -15.28 -1.54 -9.51
CA ALA A 36 -14.89 -0.34 -10.24
C ALA A 36 -14.66 0.87 -9.33
N VAL A 37 -15.52 1.06 -8.33
CA VAL A 37 -15.36 2.13 -7.32
C VAL A 37 -14.13 1.89 -6.45
N LEU A 38 -13.90 0.64 -6.02
CA LEU A 38 -12.73 0.27 -5.22
C LEU A 38 -11.44 0.52 -5.99
N GLU A 39 -11.34 0.04 -7.22
CA GLU A 39 -10.15 0.23 -8.07
C GLU A 39 -9.88 1.70 -8.37
N THR A 40 -10.94 2.46 -8.69
CA THR A 40 -10.83 3.91 -8.90
C THR A 40 -10.36 4.61 -7.63
N GLY A 41 -10.90 4.24 -6.47
CA GLY A 41 -10.49 4.77 -5.18
C GLY A 41 -9.03 4.48 -4.86
N ILE A 42 -8.58 3.25 -5.09
CA ILE A 42 -7.16 2.85 -4.95
C ILE A 42 -6.28 3.68 -5.88
N ALA A 43 -6.65 3.81 -7.16
CA ALA A 43 -5.89 4.59 -8.13
C ALA A 43 -5.72 6.06 -7.71
N LEU A 44 -6.80 6.70 -7.30
CA LEU A 44 -6.77 8.08 -6.80
C LEU A 44 -5.93 8.20 -5.51
N ALA A 45 -6.09 7.28 -4.56
CA ALA A 45 -5.32 7.27 -3.34
C ALA A 45 -3.80 7.12 -3.60
N LEU A 46 -3.41 6.29 -4.57
CA LEU A 46 -2.01 6.13 -4.99
C LEU A 46 -1.47 7.38 -5.68
N ILE A 47 -2.24 8.01 -6.58
CA ILE A 47 -1.83 9.23 -7.30
C ILE A 47 -1.58 10.38 -6.33
N PHE A 48 -2.48 10.58 -5.38
CA PHE A 48 -2.38 11.67 -4.40
C PHE A 48 -1.54 11.33 -3.17
N GLY A 49 -1.10 10.08 -3.02
CA GLY A 49 -0.37 9.63 -1.84
C GLY A 49 -1.21 9.78 -0.56
N PHE A 50 -2.46 9.29 -0.61
CA PHE A 50 -3.41 9.35 0.51
C PHE A 50 -3.45 8.00 1.24
N ALA A 51 -3.30 8.02 2.57
CA ALA A 51 -3.36 6.84 3.44
C ALA A 51 -2.52 5.66 2.89
N ARG A 52 -1.28 5.92 2.47
CA ARG A 52 -0.43 5.01 1.68
C ARG A 52 -0.40 3.58 2.23
N LYS A 53 -0.15 3.42 3.52
CA LYS A 53 -0.13 2.12 4.18
C LYS A 53 -1.45 1.36 4.02
N LEU A 54 -2.57 2.02 4.29
CA LEU A 54 -3.89 1.42 4.16
C LEU A 54 -4.19 1.08 2.70
N THR A 55 -3.87 1.99 1.79
CA THR A 55 -4.06 1.80 0.35
C THR A 55 -3.29 0.58 -0.16
N TYR A 56 -2.02 0.39 0.25
CA TYR A 56 -1.25 -0.81 -0.15
C TYR A 56 -1.85 -2.10 0.43
N ILE A 57 -2.28 -2.09 1.69
CA ILE A 57 -2.95 -3.25 2.31
C ILE A 57 -4.23 -3.61 1.54
N VAL A 58 -5.07 -2.62 1.23
CA VAL A 58 -6.30 -2.82 0.46
C VAL A 58 -5.98 -3.33 -0.94
N THR A 59 -4.94 -2.79 -1.60
CA THR A 59 -4.50 -3.24 -2.93
C THR A 59 -4.02 -4.70 -2.91
N ILE A 60 -3.24 -5.10 -1.90
CA ILE A 60 -2.80 -6.50 -1.74
C ILE A 60 -4.02 -7.41 -1.58
N PHE A 61 -4.92 -7.07 -0.67
CA PHE A 61 -6.11 -7.88 -0.41
C PHE A 61 -7.01 -8.00 -1.64
N SER A 62 -7.32 -6.88 -2.31
CA SER A 62 -8.15 -6.89 -3.53
C SER A 62 -7.48 -7.63 -4.68
N GLY A 63 -6.17 -7.47 -4.88
CA GLY A 63 -5.41 -8.18 -5.88
C GLY A 63 -5.43 -9.69 -5.67
N VAL A 64 -5.21 -10.16 -4.44
CA VAL A 64 -5.29 -11.59 -4.09
C VAL A 64 -6.71 -12.12 -4.28
N MET A 65 -7.74 -11.35 -3.91
CA MET A 65 -9.14 -11.74 -4.11
C MET A 65 -9.49 -11.85 -5.61
N ILE A 66 -9.13 -10.87 -6.41
CA ILE A 66 -9.34 -10.91 -7.86
C ILE A 66 -8.61 -12.09 -8.49
N TRP A 67 -7.35 -12.30 -8.10
CA TRP A 67 -6.56 -13.44 -8.56
C TRP A 67 -7.21 -14.78 -8.23
N GLY A 68 -7.70 -14.97 -7.00
CA GLY A 68 -8.32 -16.21 -6.57
C GLY A 68 -9.73 -16.44 -7.11
N ILE A 69 -10.50 -15.38 -7.38
CA ILE A 69 -11.92 -15.49 -7.78
C ILE A 69 -12.11 -15.39 -9.28
N ALA A 70 -11.52 -14.35 -9.91
CA ALA A 70 -11.74 -14.02 -11.31
C ALA A 70 -10.71 -14.64 -12.25
N GLU A 71 -9.44 -14.76 -11.80
CA GLU A 71 -8.33 -15.31 -12.58
C GLU A 71 -8.03 -16.79 -12.22
N GLY A 72 -8.79 -17.40 -11.30
CA GLY A 72 -8.69 -18.82 -10.99
C GLY A 72 -7.31 -19.26 -10.49
N PHE A 73 -6.63 -18.40 -9.71
CA PHE A 73 -5.24 -18.56 -9.28
C PHE A 73 -4.23 -18.71 -10.44
N GLY A 74 -4.56 -18.13 -11.62
CA GLY A 74 -3.77 -18.28 -12.84
C GLY A 74 -4.02 -19.58 -13.61
N GLY A 75 -5.04 -20.37 -13.23
CA GLY A 75 -5.40 -21.60 -13.93
C GLY A 75 -6.44 -21.39 -15.06
N PRO A 76 -6.76 -22.47 -15.80
CA PRO A 76 -6.29 -23.84 -15.63
C PRO A 76 -4.83 -24.05 -16.05
N TYR A 77 -4.06 -24.76 -15.23
CA TYR A 77 -2.67 -25.08 -15.51
C TYR A 77 -2.61 -26.21 -16.55
N SER A 78 -2.71 -25.86 -17.82
CA SER A 78 -2.47 -26.76 -18.94
C SER A 78 -1.07 -26.52 -19.52
N GLY A 79 -0.52 -27.49 -20.25
CA GLY A 79 0.82 -27.37 -20.83
C GLY A 79 1.03 -26.18 -21.80
N THR A 80 -0.04 -25.48 -22.14
CA THR A 80 -0.05 -24.28 -23.00
C THR A 80 -0.37 -23.00 -22.22
N SER A 81 -0.75 -23.09 -20.93
CA SER A 81 -1.08 -21.93 -20.10
C SER A 81 0.14 -21.52 -19.28
N THR A 82 0.69 -20.35 -19.57
CA THR A 82 1.86 -19.76 -18.88
C THR A 82 1.50 -18.51 -18.09
N ASP A 83 0.24 -18.10 -18.08
CA ASP A 83 -0.20 -16.88 -17.43
C ASP A 83 -0.58 -17.15 -15.97
N ILE A 84 0.18 -16.59 -15.04
CA ILE A 84 -0.09 -16.69 -13.60
C ILE A 84 -1.17 -15.71 -13.12
N GLY A 85 -1.73 -14.89 -14.02
CA GLY A 85 -2.69 -13.85 -13.71
C GLY A 85 -2.05 -12.48 -13.43
N THR A 86 -2.79 -11.46 -13.78
CA THR A 86 -2.32 -10.06 -13.67
C THR A 86 -2.49 -9.50 -12.26
N ALA A 87 -3.56 -9.88 -11.57
CA ALA A 87 -3.90 -9.32 -10.25
C ALA A 87 -2.88 -9.67 -9.16
N VAL A 88 -2.25 -10.85 -9.24
CA VAL A 88 -1.18 -11.22 -8.30
C VAL A 88 0.05 -10.33 -8.44
N ILE A 89 0.36 -9.87 -9.65
CA ILE A 89 1.49 -8.97 -9.89
C ILE A 89 1.25 -7.64 -9.17
N TYR A 90 0.05 -7.08 -9.25
CA TYR A 90 -0.31 -5.87 -8.51
C TYR A 90 -0.23 -6.07 -7.00
N ALA A 91 -0.64 -7.23 -6.48
CA ALA A 91 -0.51 -7.56 -5.07
C ALA A 91 0.97 -7.58 -4.63
N VAL A 92 1.87 -8.19 -5.43
CA VAL A 92 3.30 -8.24 -5.15
C VAL A 92 3.93 -6.84 -5.20
N VAL A 93 3.59 -6.03 -6.21
CA VAL A 93 4.06 -4.64 -6.30
C VAL A 93 3.59 -3.83 -5.11
N ALA A 94 2.31 -3.95 -4.72
CA ALA A 94 1.78 -3.26 -3.54
C ALA A 94 2.46 -3.72 -2.24
N ALA A 95 2.80 -5.01 -2.11
CA ALA A 95 3.56 -5.52 -0.98
C ALA A 95 4.99 -4.93 -0.92
N ALA A 96 5.66 -4.81 -2.05
CA ALA A 96 6.96 -4.15 -2.13
C ALA A 96 6.86 -2.66 -1.75
N LEU A 97 5.84 -1.96 -2.25
CA LEU A 97 5.59 -0.56 -1.90
C LEU A 97 5.23 -0.40 -0.41
N LEU A 98 4.53 -1.37 0.18
CA LEU A 98 4.24 -1.38 1.60
C LEU A 98 5.52 -1.46 2.45
N VAL A 99 6.48 -2.29 2.04
CA VAL A 99 7.80 -2.35 2.69
C VAL A 99 8.54 -1.02 2.51
N LEU A 100 8.49 -0.43 1.31
CA LEU A 100 9.10 0.88 1.05
C LEU A 100 8.41 2.04 1.78
N SER A 101 7.17 1.87 2.24
CA SER A 101 6.46 2.90 3.02
C SER A 101 7.03 3.14 4.43
N GLN A 102 8.10 2.43 4.81
CA GLN A 102 8.90 2.74 6.00
C GLN A 102 9.71 4.03 5.86
N TYR A 103 9.92 4.50 4.63
CA TYR A 103 10.58 5.78 4.36
C TYR A 103 9.57 6.94 4.44
N PRO A 104 10.02 8.11 4.93
CA PRO A 104 9.14 9.26 5.12
C PRO A 104 8.44 9.67 3.82
N SER A 105 7.23 10.20 3.97
CA SER A 105 6.40 10.65 2.85
C SER A 105 7.04 11.81 2.09
N SER A 106 6.82 11.84 0.79
CA SER A 106 7.19 12.97 -0.06
C SER A 106 6.40 14.23 0.38
N ARG A 107 7.04 15.41 0.32
CA ARG A 107 6.39 16.70 0.61
C ARG A 107 5.19 17.01 -0.27
N PHE A 108 5.06 16.32 -1.40
CA PHE A 108 3.95 16.45 -2.36
C PHE A 108 2.80 15.49 -2.08
N SER A 109 2.92 14.61 -1.08
CA SER A 109 1.89 13.66 -0.69
C SER A 109 0.82 14.35 0.17
N VAL A 110 -0.43 13.95 -0.02
CA VAL A 110 -1.54 14.38 0.86
C VAL A 110 -1.31 13.90 2.29
N ASP A 111 -0.69 12.73 2.47
CA ASP A 111 -0.34 12.22 3.79
C ASP A 111 0.56 13.20 4.55
N TYR A 112 1.55 13.81 3.89
CA TYR A 112 2.41 14.81 4.50
C TYR A 112 1.64 16.03 5.02
N LEU A 113 0.63 16.49 4.27
CA LEU A 113 -0.20 17.63 4.70
C LEU A 113 -1.14 17.26 5.85
N LEU A 114 -1.64 16.02 5.85
CA LEU A 114 -2.56 15.53 6.88
C LEU A 114 -1.83 15.23 8.20
N GLU A 115 -0.61 14.72 8.14
CA GLU A 115 0.23 14.47 9.33
C GLU A 115 0.52 15.74 10.11
N GLN A 116 0.65 16.88 9.43
CA GLN A 116 0.83 18.19 10.09
C GLN A 116 -0.42 18.67 10.84
N ARG A 117 -1.62 18.22 10.46
CA ARG A 117 -2.89 18.65 11.04
C ARG A 117 -3.53 17.64 11.98
N VAL A 118 -3.23 16.35 11.80
CA VAL A 118 -3.91 15.24 12.49
C VAL A 118 -2.89 14.32 13.10
N SER A 119 -2.71 14.39 14.41
CA SER A 119 -1.65 13.69 15.15
C SER A 119 -1.70 12.15 15.08
N TRP A 120 -2.86 11.56 14.81
CA TRP A 120 -3.00 10.10 14.69
C TRP A 120 -2.85 9.59 13.24
N TRP A 121 -2.80 10.50 12.25
CA TRP A 121 -2.76 10.15 10.82
C TRP A 121 -1.54 9.30 10.43
N HIS A 122 -0.41 9.54 11.08
CA HIS A 122 0.84 8.77 10.85
C HIS A 122 0.64 7.25 11.01
N ARG A 123 -0.31 6.79 11.86
CA ARG A 123 -0.60 5.37 12.05
C ARG A 123 -1.19 4.71 10.79
N VAL A 124 -1.87 5.49 9.96
CA VAL A 124 -2.55 5.05 8.74
C VAL A 124 -1.66 5.25 7.52
N ALA A 125 -0.80 6.27 7.54
CA ALA A 125 0.05 6.65 6.42
C ALA A 125 1.39 5.89 6.40
N GLU A 126 2.03 5.66 7.55
CA GLU A 126 3.40 5.14 7.64
C GLU A 126 3.59 4.03 8.68
N PHE A 127 4.67 3.22 8.51
CA PHE A 127 5.10 2.23 9.50
C PHE A 127 6.22 2.75 10.42
N GLY A 128 6.81 3.91 10.15
CA GLY A 128 7.96 4.43 10.86
C GLY A 128 7.63 5.03 12.23
N LYS A 129 8.59 4.95 13.18
CA LYS A 129 8.58 5.85 14.33
C LYS A 129 8.80 7.26 13.79
N HIS A 130 7.91 8.18 14.14
CA HIS A 130 8.09 9.60 13.88
C HIS A 130 9.32 10.06 14.69
N ASN A 131 10.48 10.02 14.06
CA ASN A 131 11.59 10.84 14.53
C ASN A 131 11.17 12.27 14.14
N HIS A 132 10.52 12.98 15.05
CA HIS A 132 10.59 14.42 14.99
C HIS A 132 12.07 14.75 14.77
N PRO A 133 12.44 15.48 13.72
CA PRO A 133 13.73 16.15 13.76
C PRO A 133 13.69 16.88 15.09
N ALA A 134 14.60 16.46 16.00
CA ALA A 134 14.83 17.25 17.19
C ALA A 134 14.93 18.66 16.65
N THR A 135 13.97 19.52 17.02
CA THR A 135 14.18 20.96 16.96
C THR A 135 15.57 21.08 17.51
N ASP A 136 16.53 21.37 16.64
CA ASP A 136 17.84 21.75 17.08
C ASP A 136 17.58 22.75 18.19
N GLU A 137 17.60 22.27 19.41
CA GLU A 137 17.96 23.11 20.52
C GLU A 137 19.30 23.67 20.07
N ALA A 138 19.23 24.78 19.38
CA ALA A 138 20.32 25.70 19.28
C ALA A 138 20.64 25.98 20.76
N GLY A 139 21.45 25.11 21.34
CA GLY A 139 22.03 25.35 22.65
C GLY A 139 22.55 26.76 22.58
N PRO A 140 22.36 27.55 23.64
CA PRO A 140 22.80 28.95 23.65
C PRO A 140 24.25 28.96 23.15
N PRO A 141 24.61 29.89 22.24
CA PRO A 141 25.92 29.91 21.61
C PRO A 141 26.95 29.83 22.74
N THR A 142 27.72 28.76 22.73
CA THR A 142 28.82 28.55 23.70
C THR A 142 29.69 29.77 23.55
N ARG A 143 29.60 30.70 24.53
CA ARG A 143 30.52 31.84 24.63
C ARG A 143 31.92 31.28 24.64
N VAL A 144 32.59 31.37 23.51
CA VAL A 144 34.03 31.14 23.45
C VAL A 144 34.64 32.13 24.42
N PRO A 145 35.35 31.68 25.47
CA PRO A 145 36.01 32.62 26.39
C PRO A 145 36.99 33.45 25.59
N PRO A 146 37.06 34.77 25.81
CA PRO A 146 38.02 35.60 25.13
C PRO A 146 39.43 35.08 25.45
N LYS A 147 40.18 34.70 24.39
CA LYS A 147 41.57 34.34 24.51
C LYS A 147 42.25 35.47 25.27
N ALA A 148 42.77 35.15 26.43
CA ALA A 148 43.65 36.02 27.17
C ALA A 148 44.80 36.44 26.24
N GLN A 149 44.80 37.72 25.84
CA GLN A 149 45.96 38.32 25.21
C GLN A 149 47.08 38.31 26.24
N LEU A 150 47.95 37.34 26.16
CA LEU A 150 49.22 37.38 26.84
C LEU A 150 50.03 38.51 26.21
N ALA A 151 50.08 39.59 26.94
CA ALA A 151 51.00 40.68 26.71
C ALA A 151 52.46 40.12 26.78
N SER A 152 53.11 40.15 25.63
CA SER A 152 54.58 40.03 25.60
C SER A 152 55.15 41.42 25.71
N THR A 153 55.51 41.81 26.92
CA THR A 153 56.54 42.83 27.18
C THR A 153 57.86 42.10 27.38
N HIS A 154 58.76 42.26 26.50
CA HIS A 154 60.20 42.55 26.58
C HIS A 154 60.82 42.12 25.22
#